data_25f121f6988498b9ad96f9f87dc6ce2a
#
_entry.id   25f121f6988498b9ad96f9f87dc6ce2a
#
_cell.length_a   1.000
_cell.length_b   1.000
_cell.length_c   1.000
_cell.angle_alpha   90.00
_cell.angle_beta   90.00
_cell.angle_gamma   90.00
#
_symmetry.space_group_name_H-M   'P 1'
#
loop_
_entity.id
_entity.type
_entity.pdbx_description
1 polymer ?
#
loop_
_entity_poly.entity_id
_entity_poly.type
_entity_poly.pdbx_seq_one_letter_code
_entity_poly.pdbx_strand_id
1 'polypeptide(L)'
;MNNPNQDAEPKPSLLKRGLWRLLFLFVGLSLGIGIPYIWYLDKQVRDQFAQLNWQVPTKVYARPLELKPGLALDGSSLELELQSGGYKNDGQGKTPGTYVRNGGRFKIGTREFYDVNGKVPAMRLDVLLVSGRVNVVRDAAGKRTLASARIDPMRIATLYGNNTEERRLVKIDRVPKLLVDGLQAVEDRNFQNHIGIDPLGVARAIYVNIREVGFEQGASTLTQQLVRSLFLSNTKTITRKVKEALYALIIEARFDKKTILEAYLNQVYLGQVGDQSIHGIAAGSDFWFGRDVADLQPQEIALLIGLVQGPYYWDPRKHPERGLKRRMTVLNEFLEAGLLTPEQTAEAKQAPLGVVAKPILARNRAPAFLDIVRRQLAKDYDDEDLRGQGLTVLTTLSPSSQTYLEKAVSAGIERAQRKDGPQLQAGA
;
A
#
# COMPACT_ATOMS: atom_id res chain seq x y z
N MET A 1 16.83 -1.34 -91.66
CA MET A 1 16.90 -0.12 -90.77
C MET A 1 16.62 -0.58 -89.34
N ASN A 2 17.68 -0.87 -88.59
CA ASN A 2 17.63 -1.28 -87.20
C ASN A 2 17.71 -0.03 -86.32
N ASN A 3 16.77 0.12 -85.46
CA ASN A 3 16.76 1.23 -84.47
C ASN A 3 17.46 0.76 -83.17
N PRO A 4 18.61 1.32 -82.80
CA PRO A 4 19.30 0.98 -81.53
C PRO A 4 19.03 2.07 -80.51
N ASN A 5 17.88 2.04 -79.89
CA ASN A 5 17.66 2.74 -78.59
C ASN A 5 17.01 1.73 -77.64
N GLN A 6 17.84 0.87 -77.05
CA GLN A 6 17.52 0.17 -75.83
C GLN A 6 17.78 1.17 -74.65
N ASP A 7 16.74 1.43 -73.92
CA ASP A 7 16.72 2.26 -72.74
C ASP A 7 17.72 1.72 -71.73
N ALA A 8 18.85 2.39 -71.59
CA ALA A 8 19.80 2.13 -70.49
C ALA A 8 19.20 2.71 -69.21
N GLU A 9 18.71 1.85 -68.35
CA GLU A 9 18.34 2.27 -66.97
C GLU A 9 19.44 3.11 -66.34
N PRO A 10 19.12 4.26 -65.76
CA PRO A 10 20.12 5.16 -65.16
C PRO A 10 20.80 4.44 -63.97
N LYS A 11 22.08 4.13 -64.08
CA LYS A 11 22.88 3.56 -63.00
C LYS A 11 22.79 4.47 -61.77
N PRO A 12 22.36 3.93 -60.60
CA PRO A 12 22.22 4.74 -59.40
C PRO A 12 23.55 5.41 -59.04
N SER A 13 23.50 6.72 -58.74
CA SER A 13 24.68 7.55 -58.43
C SER A 13 25.48 6.93 -57.25
N LEU A 14 26.81 7.07 -57.27
CA LEU A 14 27.70 6.57 -56.23
C LEU A 14 27.27 6.99 -54.84
N LEU A 15 26.70 8.18 -54.72
CA LEU A 15 26.11 8.71 -53.46
C LEU A 15 24.92 7.86 -52.96
N LYS A 16 24.00 7.46 -53.87
CA LYS A 16 22.86 6.59 -53.49
C LYS A 16 23.34 5.20 -53.07
N ARG A 17 24.37 4.63 -53.74
CA ARG A 17 24.95 3.34 -53.31
C ARG A 17 25.64 3.42 -51.97
N GLY A 18 26.35 4.53 -51.67
CA GLY A 18 26.96 4.79 -50.35
C GLY A 18 25.92 4.91 -49.23
N LEU A 19 24.85 5.64 -49.50
CA LEU A 19 23.76 5.83 -48.52
C LEU A 19 23.03 4.50 -48.20
N TRP A 20 22.77 3.68 -49.21
CA TRP A 20 22.18 2.34 -49.01
C TRP A 20 23.11 1.41 -48.23
N ARG A 21 24.41 1.43 -48.47
CA ARG A 21 25.41 0.65 -47.70
C ARG A 21 25.44 1.08 -46.25
N LEU A 22 25.44 2.38 -45.98
CA LEU A 22 25.39 2.92 -44.60
C LEU A 22 24.08 2.56 -43.93
N LEU A 23 22.95 2.61 -44.65
CA LEU A 23 21.65 2.18 -44.12
C LEU A 23 21.65 0.69 -43.74
N PHE A 24 22.14 -0.19 -44.62
CA PHE A 24 22.24 -1.62 -44.36
C PHE A 24 23.20 -1.93 -43.20
N LEU A 25 24.31 -1.21 -43.08
CA LEU A 25 25.26 -1.35 -42.00
C LEU A 25 24.64 -0.88 -40.69
N PHE A 26 23.91 0.23 -40.69
CA PHE A 26 23.17 0.74 -39.54
C PHE A 26 22.07 -0.21 -39.08
N VAL A 27 21.28 -0.74 -40.03
CA VAL A 27 20.23 -1.74 -39.76
C VAL A 27 20.83 -3.03 -39.21
N GLY A 28 21.92 -3.53 -39.87
CA GLY A 28 22.63 -4.73 -39.39
C GLY A 28 23.21 -4.58 -37.98
N LEU A 29 23.82 -3.45 -37.70
CA LEU A 29 24.33 -3.13 -36.36
C LEU A 29 23.19 -2.97 -35.32
N SER A 30 22.12 -2.28 -35.72
CA SER A 30 20.93 -2.09 -34.87
C SER A 30 20.25 -3.42 -34.53
N LEU A 31 20.14 -4.34 -35.48
CA LEU A 31 19.60 -5.69 -35.24
C LEU A 31 20.59 -6.56 -34.45
N GLY A 32 21.88 -6.51 -34.78
CA GLY A 32 22.93 -7.33 -34.17
C GLY A 32 23.19 -6.97 -32.70
N ILE A 33 23.03 -5.72 -32.30
CA ILE A 33 23.18 -5.26 -30.92
C ILE A 33 21.82 -5.13 -30.22
N GLY A 34 20.82 -4.61 -30.96
CA GLY A 34 19.51 -4.31 -30.40
C GLY A 34 18.75 -5.56 -29.93
N ILE A 35 18.76 -6.63 -30.75
CA ILE A 35 18.06 -7.87 -30.39
C ILE A 35 18.65 -8.52 -29.13
N PRO A 36 19.98 -8.75 -28.99
CA PRO A 36 20.57 -9.27 -27.78
C PRO A 36 20.33 -8.35 -26.57
N TYR A 37 20.33 -7.03 -26.77
CA TYR A 37 20.06 -6.09 -25.69
C TYR A 37 18.60 -6.16 -25.22
N ILE A 38 17.63 -6.22 -26.11
CA ILE A 38 16.21 -6.41 -25.76
C ILE A 38 16.01 -7.75 -25.04
N TRP A 39 16.65 -8.82 -25.52
CA TRP A 39 16.60 -10.13 -24.86
C TRP A 39 17.20 -10.08 -23.44
N TYR A 40 18.29 -9.36 -23.25
CA TYR A 40 18.87 -9.11 -21.91
C TYR A 40 17.91 -8.37 -20.98
N LEU A 41 17.26 -7.29 -21.48
CA LEU A 41 16.25 -6.55 -20.71
C LEU A 41 15.03 -7.43 -20.38
N ASP A 42 14.57 -8.23 -21.35
CA ASP A 42 13.46 -9.17 -21.17
C ASP A 42 13.76 -10.21 -20.09
N LYS A 43 15.00 -10.74 -20.09
CA LYS A 43 15.44 -11.64 -19.04
C LYS A 43 15.39 -10.97 -17.66
N GLN A 44 15.90 -9.76 -17.54
CA GLN A 44 15.84 -9.01 -16.27
C GLN A 44 14.38 -8.79 -15.82
N VAL A 45 13.48 -8.45 -16.74
CA VAL A 45 12.06 -8.29 -16.42
C VAL A 45 11.47 -9.58 -15.88
N ARG A 46 11.71 -10.71 -16.54
CA ARG A 46 11.21 -12.01 -16.08
C ARG A 46 11.77 -12.40 -14.71
N ASP A 47 13.07 -12.26 -14.52
CA ASP A 47 13.76 -12.61 -13.27
C ASP A 47 13.23 -11.73 -12.12
N GLN A 48 13.06 -10.43 -12.34
CA GLN A 48 12.54 -9.50 -11.34
C GLN A 48 11.08 -9.75 -11.02
N PHE A 49 10.21 -9.99 -12.02
CA PHE A 49 8.81 -10.31 -11.78
C PHE A 49 8.62 -11.71 -11.15
N ALA A 50 9.50 -12.66 -11.44
CA ALA A 50 9.52 -13.95 -10.75
C ALA A 50 9.93 -13.81 -9.27
N GLN A 51 10.86 -12.89 -8.96
CA GLN A 51 11.26 -12.57 -7.59
C GLN A 51 10.21 -11.68 -6.87
N LEU A 52 9.44 -10.90 -7.61
CA LEU A 52 8.21 -10.30 -7.10
C LEU A 52 7.16 -11.38 -6.81
N ASN A 53 7.55 -12.68 -6.84
CA ASN A 53 6.66 -13.76 -6.48
C ASN A 53 5.92 -13.34 -5.21
N TRP A 54 4.63 -13.13 -5.42
CA TRP A 54 3.63 -12.63 -4.50
C TRP A 54 3.46 -13.63 -3.34
N GLN A 55 4.55 -13.90 -2.65
CA GLN A 55 4.54 -14.64 -1.42
C GLN A 55 3.73 -13.80 -0.46
N VAL A 56 2.51 -14.21 -0.22
CA VAL A 56 1.68 -13.58 0.79
C VAL A 56 2.31 -13.92 2.14
N PRO A 57 2.91 -12.95 2.84
CA PRO A 57 3.63 -13.26 4.06
C PRO A 57 2.68 -13.71 5.15
N THR A 58 3.15 -14.56 6.03
CA THR A 58 2.43 -15.00 7.23
C THR A 58 2.13 -13.82 8.14
N LYS A 59 0.87 -13.67 8.50
CA LYS A 59 0.39 -12.62 9.43
C LYS A 59 0.19 -13.20 10.81
N VAL A 60 0.78 -12.57 11.81
CA VAL A 60 0.64 -12.96 13.22
C VAL A 60 -0.30 -11.98 13.92
N TYR A 61 -1.32 -12.51 14.55
CA TYR A 61 -2.35 -11.75 15.25
C TYR A 61 -2.39 -12.09 16.75
N ALA A 62 -2.82 -11.13 17.53
CA ALA A 62 -3.25 -11.33 18.91
C ALA A 62 -4.47 -12.26 18.97
N ARG A 63 -4.93 -12.59 20.17
CA ARG A 63 -6.19 -13.31 20.33
C ARG A 63 -7.36 -12.46 19.81
N PRO A 64 -8.37 -13.05 19.15
CA PRO A 64 -9.65 -12.40 18.96
C PRO A 64 -10.30 -12.09 20.32
N LEU A 65 -10.82 -10.86 20.50
CA LEU A 65 -11.54 -10.54 21.73
C LEU A 65 -12.99 -11.08 21.65
N GLU A 66 -13.31 -12.08 22.45
CA GLU A 66 -14.66 -12.58 22.55
C GLU A 66 -15.42 -11.82 23.67
N LEU A 67 -16.38 -11.00 23.28
CA LEU A 67 -17.29 -10.30 24.17
C LEU A 67 -18.46 -11.21 24.51
N LYS A 68 -18.62 -11.56 25.78
CA LYS A 68 -19.75 -12.36 26.30
C LYS A 68 -20.19 -11.83 27.66
N PRO A 69 -21.46 -11.91 28.00
CA PRO A 69 -21.95 -11.53 29.32
C PRO A 69 -21.16 -12.19 30.45
N GLY A 70 -20.80 -11.41 31.46
CA GLY A 70 -19.98 -11.87 32.59
C GLY A 70 -18.47 -11.76 32.40
N LEU A 71 -17.95 -11.51 31.20
CA LEU A 71 -16.52 -11.30 30.97
C LEU A 71 -16.04 -10.12 31.81
N ALA A 72 -14.99 -10.31 32.61
CA ALA A 72 -14.32 -9.25 33.35
C ALA A 72 -13.53 -8.39 32.35
N LEU A 73 -14.05 -7.20 32.07
CA LEU A 73 -13.49 -6.24 31.12
C LEU A 73 -14.04 -4.86 31.47
N ASP A 74 -13.19 -3.94 31.87
CA ASP A 74 -13.56 -2.55 32.08
C ASP A 74 -13.54 -1.74 30.78
N GLY A 75 -14.13 -0.53 30.82
CA GLY A 75 -14.22 0.33 29.66
C GLY A 75 -12.88 0.79 29.09
N SER A 76 -11.86 0.94 29.95
CA SER A 76 -10.52 1.36 29.54
C SER A 76 -9.78 0.23 28.84
N SER A 77 -9.94 -0.99 29.35
CA SER A 77 -9.39 -2.20 28.72
C SER A 77 -10.03 -2.49 27.37
N LEU A 78 -11.37 -2.37 27.26
CA LEU A 78 -12.05 -2.53 25.96
C LEU A 78 -11.61 -1.46 24.96
N GLU A 79 -11.50 -0.21 25.39
CA GLU A 79 -11.04 0.88 24.52
C GLU A 79 -9.59 0.64 24.06
N LEU A 80 -8.72 0.16 24.96
CA LEU A 80 -7.35 -0.20 24.62
C LEU A 80 -7.26 -1.36 23.61
N GLU A 81 -8.10 -2.40 23.76
CA GLU A 81 -8.20 -3.50 22.79
C GLU A 81 -8.61 -2.97 21.40
N LEU A 82 -9.65 -2.10 21.35
CA LEU A 82 -10.11 -1.48 20.10
C LEU A 82 -9.02 -0.61 19.46
N GLN A 83 -8.42 0.30 20.21
CA GLN A 83 -7.35 1.17 19.71
C GLN A 83 -6.13 0.36 19.24
N SER A 84 -5.76 -0.69 19.96
CA SER A 84 -4.69 -1.60 19.56
C SER A 84 -5.00 -2.32 18.26
N GLY A 85 -6.27 -2.68 18.02
CA GLY A 85 -6.78 -3.22 16.77
C GLY A 85 -6.94 -2.18 15.65
N GLY A 86 -6.55 -0.91 15.88
CA GLY A 86 -6.66 0.16 14.88
C GLY A 86 -8.08 0.71 14.72
N TYR A 87 -8.96 0.50 15.69
CA TYR A 87 -10.27 1.13 15.70
C TYR A 87 -10.16 2.60 16.06
N LYS A 88 -10.94 3.44 15.37
CA LYS A 88 -11.00 4.89 15.63
C LYS A 88 -12.32 5.26 16.28
N ASN A 89 -12.27 6.18 17.24
CA ASN A 89 -13.48 6.80 17.77
C ASN A 89 -13.97 7.86 16.77
N ASP A 90 -15.08 7.57 16.06
CA ASP A 90 -15.70 8.45 15.07
C ASP A 90 -16.97 9.12 15.58
N GLY A 91 -17.30 8.95 16.88
CA GLY A 91 -18.51 9.47 17.48
C GLY A 91 -19.80 8.71 17.13
N GLN A 92 -19.75 7.73 16.21
CA GLN A 92 -20.93 6.98 15.74
C GLN A 92 -20.80 5.46 15.86
N GLY A 93 -19.62 4.89 15.60
CA GLY A 93 -19.37 3.44 15.62
C GLY A 93 -20.20 2.66 14.58
N LYS A 94 -20.45 3.26 13.41
CA LYS A 94 -21.30 2.65 12.37
C LYS A 94 -20.51 1.96 11.26
N THR A 95 -19.36 2.48 10.94
CA THR A 95 -18.49 1.92 9.87
C THR A 95 -17.52 0.88 10.44
N PRO A 96 -17.10 -0.13 9.65
CA PRO A 96 -16.11 -1.09 10.10
C PRO A 96 -14.82 -0.41 10.58
N GLY A 97 -14.26 -0.88 11.68
CA GLY A 97 -13.05 -0.30 12.27
C GLY A 97 -13.29 0.98 13.06
N THR A 98 -14.52 1.30 13.43
CA THR A 98 -14.84 2.46 14.27
C THR A 98 -15.60 2.09 15.54
N TYR A 99 -15.55 2.99 16.52
CA TYR A 99 -16.35 2.85 17.74
C TYR A 99 -16.76 4.21 18.30
N VAL A 100 -17.74 4.20 19.18
CA VAL A 100 -18.06 5.33 20.08
C VAL A 100 -18.27 4.81 21.50
N ARG A 101 -17.76 5.55 22.46
CA ARG A 101 -17.90 5.27 23.89
C ARG A 101 -18.75 6.34 24.57
N ASN A 102 -19.80 5.91 25.25
CA ASN A 102 -20.66 6.78 26.08
C ASN A 102 -20.74 6.14 27.49
N GLY A 103 -19.83 6.53 28.39
CA GLY A 103 -19.70 5.91 29.70
C GLY A 103 -19.32 4.44 29.61
N GLY A 104 -20.20 3.55 30.12
CA GLY A 104 -20.05 2.09 30.02
C GLY A 104 -20.63 1.48 28.73
N ARG A 105 -21.21 2.28 27.84
CA ARG A 105 -21.81 1.79 26.59
C ARG A 105 -20.92 2.06 25.41
N PHE A 106 -20.67 1.00 24.60
CA PHE A 106 -19.88 1.05 23.38
C PHE A 106 -20.74 0.65 22.18
N LYS A 107 -20.68 1.43 21.10
CA LYS A 107 -21.14 0.99 19.78
C LYS A 107 -19.91 0.77 18.93
N ILE A 108 -19.80 -0.41 18.30
CA ILE A 108 -18.60 -0.85 17.62
C ILE A 108 -18.99 -1.40 16.24
N GLY A 109 -18.41 -0.84 15.18
CA GLY A 109 -18.45 -1.43 13.85
C GLY A 109 -17.29 -2.40 13.68
N THR A 110 -17.55 -3.71 13.81
CA THR A 110 -16.47 -4.72 13.66
C THR A 110 -16.11 -4.92 12.20
N ARG A 111 -14.89 -5.41 11.96
CA ARG A 111 -14.45 -5.83 10.63
C ARG A 111 -14.72 -7.32 10.43
N GLU A 112 -14.80 -7.71 9.17
CA GLU A 112 -14.78 -9.11 8.80
C GLU A 112 -13.38 -9.69 8.99
N PHE A 113 -13.27 -10.89 9.53
CA PHE A 113 -12.00 -11.60 9.67
C PHE A 113 -12.19 -13.12 9.65
N TYR A 114 -11.08 -13.85 9.58
CA TYR A 114 -11.08 -15.31 9.70
C TYR A 114 -10.49 -15.72 11.04
N ASP A 115 -11.19 -16.58 11.75
CA ASP A 115 -10.69 -17.26 12.94
C ASP A 115 -10.52 -18.76 12.70
N VAL A 116 -10.21 -19.51 13.75
CA VAL A 116 -10.05 -20.97 13.67
C VAL A 116 -11.32 -21.73 13.25
N ASN A 117 -12.48 -21.11 13.41
CA ASN A 117 -13.79 -21.67 13.05
C ASN A 117 -14.31 -21.18 11.69
N GLY A 118 -13.52 -20.35 10.98
CA GLY A 118 -13.87 -19.83 9.69
C GLY A 118 -14.14 -18.31 9.68
N LYS A 119 -14.94 -17.88 8.74
CA LYS A 119 -15.22 -16.47 8.48
C LYS A 119 -16.16 -15.86 9.52
N VAL A 120 -15.72 -14.80 10.20
CA VAL A 120 -16.54 -13.99 11.11
C VAL A 120 -16.97 -12.73 10.35
N PRO A 121 -18.29 -12.52 10.13
CA PRO A 121 -18.76 -11.37 9.38
C PRO A 121 -18.61 -10.05 10.17
N ALA A 122 -18.52 -8.94 9.44
CA ALA A 122 -18.60 -7.61 10.05
C ALA A 122 -19.99 -7.38 10.67
N MET A 123 -20.04 -6.79 11.86
CA MET A 123 -21.27 -6.55 12.62
C MET A 123 -21.25 -5.17 13.26
N ARG A 124 -22.44 -4.64 13.58
CA ARG A 124 -22.56 -3.48 14.46
C ARG A 124 -22.98 -3.96 15.86
N LEU A 125 -22.10 -3.79 16.81
CA LEU A 125 -22.32 -4.22 18.19
C LEU A 125 -22.74 -3.03 19.07
N ASP A 126 -23.64 -3.29 20.00
CA ASP A 126 -23.99 -2.41 21.12
C ASP A 126 -23.67 -3.18 22.41
N VAL A 127 -22.62 -2.75 23.09
CA VAL A 127 -22.04 -3.44 24.25
C VAL A 127 -22.23 -2.57 25.49
N LEU A 128 -22.81 -3.11 26.55
CA LEU A 128 -22.96 -2.45 27.83
C LEU A 128 -22.04 -3.10 28.88
N LEU A 129 -21.20 -2.29 29.50
CA LEU A 129 -20.33 -2.65 30.61
C LEU A 129 -20.92 -2.08 31.91
N VAL A 130 -21.00 -2.93 32.94
CA VAL A 130 -21.45 -2.54 34.27
C VAL A 130 -20.47 -3.12 35.29
N SER A 131 -20.00 -2.30 36.23
CA SER A 131 -19.08 -2.71 37.28
C SER A 131 -17.85 -3.51 36.81
N GLY A 132 -17.23 -3.06 35.68
CA GLY A 132 -16.04 -3.70 35.12
C GLY A 132 -16.29 -5.07 34.46
N ARG A 133 -17.54 -5.35 34.07
CA ARG A 133 -17.92 -6.58 33.38
C ARG A 133 -18.81 -6.28 32.19
N VAL A 134 -18.72 -7.12 31.17
CA VAL A 134 -19.67 -7.12 30.04
C VAL A 134 -21.05 -7.58 30.57
N ASN A 135 -22.02 -6.72 30.51
CA ASN A 135 -23.39 -7.04 30.92
C ASN A 135 -24.21 -7.58 29.75
N VAL A 136 -24.22 -6.85 28.64
CA VAL A 136 -25.03 -7.23 27.45
C VAL A 136 -24.24 -6.94 26.19
N VAL A 137 -24.37 -7.85 25.24
CA VAL A 137 -23.89 -7.70 23.85
C VAL A 137 -25.11 -7.81 22.92
N ARG A 138 -25.31 -6.83 22.07
CA ARG A 138 -26.41 -6.79 21.09
C ARG A 138 -25.91 -6.55 19.69
N ASP A 139 -26.59 -7.13 18.71
CA ASP A 139 -26.50 -6.70 17.34
C ASP A 139 -27.32 -5.40 17.18
N ALA A 140 -26.63 -4.29 16.93
CA ALA A 140 -27.28 -2.97 16.80
C ALA A 140 -28.14 -2.85 15.54
N ALA A 141 -27.89 -3.66 14.50
CA ALA A 141 -28.69 -3.67 13.28
C ALA A 141 -30.00 -4.45 13.49
N GLY A 142 -29.92 -5.65 14.06
CA GLY A 142 -31.08 -6.52 14.30
C GLY A 142 -31.74 -6.36 15.66
N LYS A 143 -31.19 -5.51 16.55
CA LYS A 143 -31.65 -5.33 17.95
C LYS A 143 -31.71 -6.62 18.78
N ARG A 144 -31.01 -7.67 18.33
CA ARG A 144 -30.99 -8.99 18.95
C ARG A 144 -29.87 -9.09 19.99
N THR A 145 -30.16 -9.65 21.15
CA THR A 145 -29.15 -10.01 22.15
C THR A 145 -28.34 -11.21 21.67
N LEU A 146 -27.02 -11.12 21.76
CA LEU A 146 -26.06 -12.14 21.36
C LEU A 146 -25.52 -12.85 22.60
N ALA A 147 -25.31 -14.17 22.50
CA ALA A 147 -24.60 -14.93 23.52
C ALA A 147 -23.12 -14.55 23.58
N SER A 148 -22.52 -14.30 22.45
CA SER A 148 -21.17 -13.71 22.32
C SER A 148 -20.99 -13.00 20.98
N ALA A 149 -19.99 -12.15 20.90
CA ALA A 149 -19.53 -11.55 19.64
C ALA A 149 -18.00 -11.46 19.66
N ARG A 150 -17.37 -11.60 18.50
CA ARG A 150 -15.92 -11.52 18.36
C ARG A 150 -15.52 -10.25 17.63
N ILE A 151 -14.46 -9.62 18.12
CA ILE A 151 -13.78 -8.48 17.49
C ILE A 151 -12.53 -9.00 16.83
N ASP A 152 -12.25 -8.49 15.62
CA ASP A 152 -11.06 -8.84 14.86
C ASP A 152 -9.78 -8.57 15.66
N PRO A 153 -8.82 -9.50 15.64
CA PRO A 153 -7.63 -9.42 16.47
C PRO A 153 -6.64 -8.38 15.95
N MET A 154 -5.93 -7.73 16.88
CA MET A 154 -4.80 -6.87 16.55
C MET A 154 -3.73 -7.66 15.80
N ARG A 155 -3.22 -7.13 14.68
CA ARG A 155 -2.03 -7.67 14.04
C ARG A 155 -0.79 -7.30 14.84
N ILE A 156 -0.03 -8.32 15.26
CA ILE A 156 1.22 -8.18 16.03
C ILE A 156 2.39 -7.95 15.08
N ALA A 157 2.47 -8.78 14.04
CA ALA A 157 3.57 -8.77 13.09
C ALA A 157 3.17 -9.38 11.74
N THR A 158 4.02 -9.16 10.77
CA THR A 158 4.03 -9.91 9.51
C THR A 158 5.41 -10.54 9.40
N LEU A 159 5.48 -11.84 9.13
CA LEU A 159 6.74 -12.56 8.98
C LEU A 159 7.20 -12.43 7.52
N TYR A 160 8.19 -11.58 7.30
CA TYR A 160 8.90 -11.45 6.04
C TYR A 160 10.22 -12.20 6.10
N GLY A 161 10.82 -12.49 4.94
CA GLY A 161 12.21 -12.94 4.87
C GLY A 161 13.18 -11.90 5.44
N ASN A 162 14.47 -12.22 5.42
CA ASN A 162 15.57 -11.47 6.04
C ASN A 162 15.76 -10.00 5.61
N ASN A 163 14.86 -9.42 4.81
CA ASN A 163 14.98 -8.05 4.35
C ASN A 163 14.38 -7.08 5.36
N THR A 164 15.14 -6.06 5.70
CA THR A 164 14.80 -4.93 6.58
C THR A 164 13.67 -4.03 6.05
N GLU A 165 13.14 -4.31 4.86
CA GLU A 165 12.05 -3.56 4.24
C GLU A 165 10.69 -4.10 4.66
N GLU A 166 9.86 -3.25 5.24
CA GLU A 166 8.48 -3.55 5.58
C GLU A 166 7.60 -3.50 4.33
N ARG A 167 7.54 -4.60 3.57
CA ARG A 167 6.65 -4.73 2.42
C ARG A 167 5.39 -5.45 2.85
N ARG A 168 4.26 -4.79 2.75
CA ARG A 168 2.94 -5.39 2.88
C ARG A 168 2.37 -5.61 1.51
N LEU A 169 2.48 -6.85 1.01
CA LEU A 169 1.86 -7.21 -0.26
C LEU A 169 0.35 -7.31 -0.09
N VAL A 170 -0.36 -6.77 -1.06
CA VAL A 170 -1.81 -6.81 -1.15
C VAL A 170 -2.23 -7.26 -2.54
N LYS A 171 -3.21 -8.17 -2.60
CA LYS A 171 -3.87 -8.53 -3.86
C LYS A 171 -4.81 -7.39 -4.27
N ILE A 172 -4.85 -7.07 -5.56
CA ILE A 172 -5.69 -5.99 -6.08
C ILE A 172 -7.16 -6.17 -5.71
N ASP A 173 -7.64 -7.41 -5.63
CA ASP A 173 -9.02 -7.74 -5.27
C ASP A 173 -9.37 -7.41 -3.80
N ARG A 174 -8.37 -7.11 -2.96
CA ARG A 174 -8.54 -6.66 -1.57
C ARG A 174 -8.37 -5.16 -1.39
N VAL A 175 -8.07 -4.45 -2.47
CA VAL A 175 -7.90 -2.99 -2.48
C VAL A 175 -9.25 -2.35 -2.81
N PRO A 176 -9.67 -1.28 -2.10
CA PRO A 176 -10.89 -0.57 -2.45
C PRO A 176 -10.91 -0.16 -3.92
N LYS A 177 -12.03 -0.41 -4.61
CA LYS A 177 -12.19 -0.06 -6.03
C LYS A 177 -11.90 1.42 -6.28
N LEU A 178 -12.34 2.30 -5.38
CA LEU A 178 -12.06 3.73 -5.46
C LEU A 178 -10.55 4.05 -5.48
N LEU A 179 -9.72 3.29 -4.76
CA LEU A 179 -8.27 3.49 -4.76
C LEU A 179 -7.66 3.06 -6.11
N VAL A 180 -8.10 1.91 -6.63
CA VAL A 180 -7.62 1.35 -7.90
C VAL A 180 -7.97 2.27 -9.06
N ASP A 181 -9.24 2.66 -9.16
CA ASP A 181 -9.74 3.53 -10.24
C ASP A 181 -9.23 4.96 -10.08
N GLY A 182 -9.18 5.45 -8.85
CA GLY A 182 -8.69 6.78 -8.53
C GLY A 182 -7.20 6.96 -8.83
N LEU A 183 -6.38 5.94 -8.56
CA LEU A 183 -4.97 5.96 -8.93
C LEU A 183 -4.80 6.11 -10.46
N GLN A 184 -5.57 5.35 -11.25
CA GLN A 184 -5.54 5.46 -12.70
C GLN A 184 -6.05 6.82 -13.17
N ALA A 185 -7.13 7.34 -12.59
CA ALA A 185 -7.69 8.64 -12.96
C ALA A 185 -6.71 9.80 -12.71
N VAL A 186 -5.90 9.72 -11.65
CA VAL A 186 -4.97 10.78 -11.24
C VAL A 186 -3.61 10.66 -11.93
N GLU A 187 -3.04 9.45 -11.97
CA GLU A 187 -1.66 9.24 -12.44
C GLU A 187 -1.58 8.84 -13.90
N ASP A 188 -2.59 8.12 -14.43
CA ASP A 188 -2.55 7.58 -15.79
C ASP A 188 -3.95 7.26 -16.33
N ARG A 189 -4.69 8.28 -16.75
CA ARG A 189 -6.09 8.16 -17.21
C ARG A 189 -6.27 7.18 -18.37
N ASN A 190 -5.23 6.95 -19.16
CA ASN A 190 -5.27 6.08 -20.32
C ASN A 190 -4.61 4.72 -20.09
N PHE A 191 -4.33 4.36 -18.82
CA PHE A 191 -3.60 3.15 -18.44
C PHE A 191 -4.09 1.89 -19.15
N GLN A 192 -5.39 1.71 -19.28
CA GLN A 192 -5.99 0.51 -19.88
C GLN A 192 -5.75 0.39 -21.38
N ASN A 193 -5.43 1.48 -22.09
CA ASN A 193 -5.42 1.52 -23.56
C ASN A 193 -4.02 1.66 -24.17
N HIS A 194 -3.01 2.12 -23.43
CA HIS A 194 -1.66 2.25 -23.95
C HIS A 194 -0.81 0.98 -23.74
N ILE A 195 0.31 0.89 -24.42
CA ILE A 195 1.27 -0.23 -24.37
C ILE A 195 2.52 0.08 -23.53
N GLY A 196 2.36 0.77 -22.42
CA GLY A 196 3.46 1.17 -21.53
C GLY A 196 3.97 2.59 -21.72
N ILE A 197 3.70 3.16 -22.88
CA ILE A 197 3.97 4.58 -23.22
C ILE A 197 2.64 5.16 -23.72
N ASP A 198 2.31 6.38 -23.30
CA ASP A 198 1.18 7.14 -23.82
C ASP A 198 1.67 8.36 -24.61
N PRO A 199 1.88 8.24 -25.94
CA PRO A 199 2.33 9.34 -26.78
C PRO A 199 1.34 10.52 -26.79
N LEU A 200 0.04 10.24 -26.71
CA LEU A 200 -1.00 11.29 -26.66
C LEU A 200 -0.99 12.01 -25.32
N GLY A 201 -0.77 11.29 -24.22
CA GLY A 201 -0.58 11.86 -22.89
C GLY A 201 0.66 12.75 -22.83
N VAL A 202 1.77 12.32 -23.44
CA VAL A 202 2.99 13.15 -23.58
C VAL A 202 2.70 14.44 -24.37
N ALA A 203 2.04 14.33 -25.52
CA ALA A 203 1.70 15.50 -26.35
C ALA A 203 0.78 16.47 -25.58
N ARG A 204 -0.23 15.94 -24.86
CA ARG A 204 -1.12 16.74 -24.01
C ARG A 204 -0.38 17.43 -22.89
N ALA A 205 0.49 16.72 -22.17
CA ALA A 205 1.29 17.30 -21.08
C ALA A 205 2.21 18.43 -21.57
N ILE A 206 2.83 18.26 -22.74
CA ILE A 206 3.64 19.31 -23.37
C ILE A 206 2.77 20.54 -23.69
N TYR A 207 1.59 20.33 -24.27
CA TYR A 207 0.67 21.42 -24.61
C TYR A 207 0.22 22.20 -23.35
N VAL A 208 -0.19 21.50 -22.29
CA VAL A 208 -0.65 22.11 -21.03
C VAL A 208 0.50 22.86 -20.34
N ASN A 209 1.69 22.25 -20.23
CA ASN A 209 2.85 22.86 -19.58
C ASN A 209 3.34 24.11 -20.32
N ILE A 210 3.18 24.17 -21.64
CA ILE A 210 3.51 25.39 -22.43
C ILE A 210 2.49 26.49 -22.17
N ARG A 211 1.19 26.12 -22.03
CA ARG A 211 0.11 27.10 -21.88
C ARG A 211 0.05 27.70 -20.46
N GLU A 212 0.36 26.92 -19.44
CA GLU A 212 0.18 27.30 -18.02
C GLU A 212 1.48 27.72 -17.32
N VAL A 213 2.58 27.86 -18.06
CA VAL A 213 3.89 28.31 -17.51
C VAL A 213 4.26 27.54 -16.23
N GLY A 214 4.07 26.21 -16.23
CA GLY A 214 4.39 25.36 -15.08
C GLY A 214 4.51 23.89 -15.46
N PHE A 215 5.24 23.09 -14.63
CA PHE A 215 5.31 21.65 -14.76
C PHE A 215 4.18 20.99 -13.94
N GLU A 216 2.92 21.21 -14.33
CA GLU A 216 1.76 20.73 -13.56
C GLU A 216 1.31 19.31 -13.93
N GLN A 217 1.58 18.85 -15.15
CA GLN A 217 1.19 17.49 -15.57
C GLN A 217 2.38 16.57 -15.82
N GLY A 218 2.39 15.41 -15.15
CA GLY A 218 3.33 14.33 -15.41
C GLY A 218 2.93 13.54 -16.66
N ALA A 219 3.89 13.32 -17.57
CA ALA A 219 3.68 12.58 -18.82
C ALA A 219 4.13 11.13 -18.74
N SER A 220 4.45 10.60 -17.55
CA SER A 220 4.94 9.23 -17.36
C SER A 220 3.79 8.31 -16.94
N THR A 221 3.65 7.17 -17.62
CA THR A 221 2.64 6.15 -17.32
C THR A 221 2.95 5.41 -16.00
N LEU A 222 1.94 4.75 -15.41
CA LEU A 222 2.11 3.87 -14.24
C LEU A 222 3.14 2.77 -14.50
N THR A 223 3.18 2.20 -15.71
CA THR A 223 4.18 1.20 -16.11
C THR A 223 5.58 1.80 -16.13
N GLN A 224 5.78 3.02 -16.61
CA GLN A 224 7.06 3.71 -16.57
C GLN A 224 7.49 4.05 -15.12
N GLN A 225 6.55 4.43 -14.26
CA GLN A 225 6.83 4.67 -12.84
C GLN A 225 7.25 3.37 -12.14
N LEU A 226 6.58 2.25 -12.42
CA LEU A 226 6.95 0.92 -11.92
C LEU A 226 8.36 0.52 -12.37
N VAL A 227 8.65 0.66 -13.66
CA VAL A 227 10.00 0.41 -14.20
C VAL A 227 11.05 1.21 -13.47
N ARG A 228 10.82 2.49 -13.26
CA ARG A 228 11.75 3.36 -12.54
C ARG A 228 12.05 2.86 -11.14
N SER A 229 11.04 2.36 -10.43
CA SER A 229 11.22 1.86 -9.07
C SER A 229 11.92 0.50 -9.01
N LEU A 230 11.77 -0.36 -10.02
CA LEU A 230 12.30 -1.72 -10.02
C LEU A 230 13.70 -1.85 -10.65
N PHE A 231 13.99 -1.08 -11.70
CA PHE A 231 15.15 -1.32 -12.59
C PHE A 231 16.11 -0.14 -12.71
N LEU A 232 15.71 1.05 -12.29
CA LEU A 232 16.46 2.27 -12.62
C LEU A 232 16.83 3.09 -11.38
N SER A 233 17.96 3.77 -11.46
CA SER A 233 18.37 4.76 -10.46
C SER A 233 17.61 6.09 -10.63
N ASN A 234 17.58 6.90 -9.56
CA ASN A 234 16.87 8.20 -9.55
C ASN A 234 17.55 9.31 -10.36
N THR A 235 18.65 9.04 -11.10
CA THR A 235 19.36 10.02 -11.91
C THR A 235 18.51 10.45 -13.11
N LYS A 236 18.37 11.77 -13.33
CA LYS A 236 17.58 12.31 -14.43
C LYS A 236 18.44 12.44 -15.71
N THR A 237 18.48 11.38 -16.54
CA THR A 237 19.21 11.37 -17.82
C THR A 237 18.30 10.93 -18.97
N ILE A 238 18.61 11.34 -20.19
CA ILE A 238 17.89 10.91 -21.40
C ILE A 238 18.04 9.39 -21.59
N THR A 239 19.23 8.87 -21.39
CA THR A 239 19.51 7.43 -21.49
C THR A 239 18.65 6.61 -20.53
N ARG A 240 18.44 7.09 -19.30
CA ARG A 240 17.51 6.49 -18.36
C ARG A 240 16.07 6.50 -18.89
N LYS A 241 15.63 7.61 -19.48
CA LYS A 241 14.26 7.72 -20.01
C LYS A 241 14.01 6.79 -21.20
N VAL A 242 15.02 6.57 -22.05
CA VAL A 242 14.96 5.58 -23.14
C VAL A 242 14.88 4.16 -22.56
N LYS A 243 15.71 3.83 -21.57
CA LYS A 243 15.63 2.51 -20.89
C LYS A 243 14.26 2.30 -20.24
N GLU A 244 13.75 3.33 -19.55
CA GLU A 244 12.41 3.30 -18.93
C GLU A 244 11.32 2.95 -19.95
N ALA A 245 11.37 3.56 -21.15
CA ALA A 245 10.44 3.27 -22.22
C ALA A 245 10.58 1.82 -22.75
N LEU A 246 11.80 1.35 -22.96
CA LEU A 246 12.04 -0.03 -23.43
C LEU A 246 11.54 -1.07 -22.43
N TYR A 247 11.87 -0.91 -21.15
CA TYR A 247 11.36 -1.80 -20.10
C TYR A 247 9.84 -1.75 -19.99
N ALA A 248 9.22 -0.57 -20.10
CA ALA A 248 7.77 -0.43 -20.05
C ALA A 248 7.09 -1.20 -21.19
N LEU A 249 7.62 -1.12 -22.42
CA LEU A 249 7.13 -1.89 -23.55
C LEU A 249 7.26 -3.40 -23.35
N ILE A 250 8.39 -3.86 -22.79
CA ILE A 250 8.62 -5.29 -22.50
C ILE A 250 7.63 -5.79 -21.43
N ILE A 251 7.41 -5.03 -20.38
CA ILE A 251 6.48 -5.38 -19.29
C ILE A 251 5.06 -5.51 -19.86
N GLU A 252 4.60 -4.54 -20.62
CA GLU A 252 3.26 -4.56 -21.22
C GLU A 252 3.08 -5.67 -22.28
N ALA A 253 4.15 -6.09 -22.94
CA ALA A 253 4.11 -7.24 -23.84
C ALA A 253 4.05 -8.59 -23.11
N ARG A 254 4.44 -8.64 -21.83
CA ARG A 254 4.56 -9.87 -21.04
C ARG A 254 3.44 -10.08 -20.03
N PHE A 255 2.93 -9.00 -19.46
CA PHE A 255 2.01 -9.03 -18.32
C PHE A 255 0.74 -8.24 -18.65
N ASP A 256 -0.38 -8.71 -18.11
CA ASP A 256 -1.66 -8.01 -18.23
C ASP A 256 -1.70 -6.76 -17.32
N LYS A 257 -2.62 -5.87 -17.63
CA LYS A 257 -2.81 -4.61 -16.90
C LYS A 257 -3.08 -4.81 -15.40
N LYS A 258 -3.80 -5.88 -15.04
CA LYS A 258 -4.09 -6.21 -13.63
C LYS A 258 -2.81 -6.56 -12.88
N THR A 259 -1.95 -7.38 -13.48
CA THR A 259 -0.66 -7.77 -12.92
C THR A 259 0.28 -6.57 -12.77
N ILE A 260 0.36 -5.71 -13.79
CA ILE A 260 1.18 -4.49 -13.76
C ILE A 260 0.70 -3.54 -12.65
N LEU A 261 -0.61 -3.33 -12.55
CA LEU A 261 -1.20 -2.47 -11.55
C LEU A 261 -1.03 -3.02 -10.13
N GLU A 262 -1.20 -4.34 -9.94
CA GLU A 262 -0.91 -5.00 -8.66
C GLU A 262 0.56 -4.84 -8.26
N ALA A 263 1.49 -4.98 -9.22
CA ALA A 263 2.91 -4.71 -9.02
C ALA A 263 3.16 -3.27 -8.56
N TYR A 264 2.54 -2.31 -9.23
CA TYR A 264 2.66 -0.91 -8.90
C TYR A 264 2.14 -0.59 -7.49
N LEU A 265 0.94 -1.07 -7.15
CA LEU A 265 0.33 -0.86 -5.84
C LEU A 265 1.20 -1.40 -4.69
N ASN A 266 1.99 -2.43 -4.95
CA ASN A 266 2.90 -3.02 -3.97
C ASN A 266 4.30 -2.40 -3.95
N GLN A 267 4.67 -1.62 -4.98
CA GLN A 267 6.02 -1.08 -5.14
C GLN A 267 6.11 0.44 -4.94
N VAL A 268 5.00 1.16 -5.08
CA VAL A 268 4.99 2.62 -5.02
C VAL A 268 5.57 3.14 -3.71
N TYR A 269 6.48 4.13 -3.80
CA TYR A 269 7.08 4.77 -2.63
C TYR A 269 6.12 5.80 -2.02
N LEU A 270 5.87 5.70 -0.72
CA LEU A 270 4.87 6.51 -0.01
C LEU A 270 5.40 7.21 1.24
N GLY A 271 6.68 7.15 1.51
CA GLY A 271 7.26 7.86 2.65
C GLY A 271 8.51 7.20 3.22
N GLN A 272 9.03 7.78 4.30
CA GLN A 272 10.23 7.31 4.98
C GLN A 272 10.19 7.63 6.47
N VAL A 273 10.74 6.75 7.29
CA VAL A 273 11.03 6.98 8.72
C VAL A 273 12.44 6.55 9.03
N GLY A 274 13.28 7.50 9.44
CA GLY A 274 14.72 7.24 9.56
C GLY A 274 15.26 6.69 8.25
N ASP A 275 15.94 5.55 8.31
CA ASP A 275 16.51 4.88 7.12
C ASP A 275 15.54 3.92 6.43
N GLN A 276 14.32 3.78 6.94
CA GLN A 276 13.35 2.83 6.42
C GLN A 276 12.38 3.50 5.44
N SER A 277 12.41 3.07 4.17
CA SER A 277 11.48 3.50 3.13
C SER A 277 10.16 2.73 3.22
N ILE A 278 9.05 3.41 3.01
CA ILE A 278 7.70 2.84 3.00
C ILE A 278 7.28 2.61 1.55
N HIS A 279 7.14 1.35 1.18
CA HIS A 279 6.74 0.93 -0.16
C HIS A 279 5.43 0.16 -0.14
N GLY A 280 4.59 0.42 -1.15
CA GLY A 280 3.27 -0.19 -1.34
C GLY A 280 2.16 0.47 -0.53
N ILE A 281 0.96 0.43 -1.12
CA ILE A 281 -0.23 1.10 -0.58
C ILE A 281 -0.67 0.54 0.78
N ALA A 282 -0.48 -0.76 1.01
CA ALA A 282 -0.86 -1.36 2.29
C ALA A 282 0.06 -0.90 3.44
N ALA A 283 1.37 -0.82 3.18
CA ALA A 283 2.32 -0.25 4.15
C ALA A 283 2.08 1.26 4.31
N GLY A 284 1.82 1.98 3.21
CA GLY A 284 1.46 3.40 3.24
C GLY A 284 0.19 3.69 4.02
N SER A 285 -0.84 2.84 3.89
CA SER A 285 -2.08 2.96 4.66
C SER A 285 -1.85 2.87 6.16
N ASP A 286 -1.09 1.88 6.61
CA ASP A 286 -0.72 1.77 8.02
C ASP A 286 0.15 2.92 8.50
N PHE A 287 1.13 3.30 7.68
CA PHE A 287 2.06 4.36 8.01
C PHE A 287 1.38 5.71 8.20
N TRP A 288 0.46 6.06 7.30
CA TRP A 288 -0.21 7.37 7.36
C TRP A 288 -1.44 7.36 8.26
N PHE A 289 -2.24 6.29 8.21
CA PHE A 289 -3.57 6.25 8.83
C PHE A 289 -3.71 5.23 9.96
N GLY A 290 -2.74 4.31 10.14
CA GLY A 290 -2.82 3.23 11.12
C GLY A 290 -3.99 2.28 10.85
N ARG A 291 -4.37 2.08 9.56
CA ARG A 291 -5.50 1.27 9.11
C ARG A 291 -5.09 0.30 8.02
N ASP A 292 -5.84 -0.79 7.91
CA ASP A 292 -5.77 -1.63 6.71
C ASP A 292 -6.26 -0.85 5.49
N VAL A 293 -5.65 -1.12 4.33
CA VAL A 293 -6.00 -0.46 3.07
C VAL A 293 -7.48 -0.67 2.69
N ALA A 294 -8.06 -1.81 3.05
CA ALA A 294 -9.47 -2.11 2.81
C ALA A 294 -10.43 -1.21 3.59
N ASP A 295 -9.99 -0.61 4.69
CA ASP A 295 -10.81 0.23 5.57
C ASP A 295 -10.66 1.74 5.29
N LEU A 296 -9.86 2.13 4.28
CA LEU A 296 -9.63 3.53 3.95
C LEU A 296 -10.91 4.22 3.47
N GLN A 297 -11.13 5.42 3.98
CA GLN A 297 -12.22 6.28 3.56
C GLN A 297 -11.83 7.13 2.32
N PRO A 298 -12.77 7.67 1.55
CA PRO A 298 -12.48 8.42 0.33
C PRO A 298 -11.44 9.54 0.51
N GLN A 299 -11.49 10.30 1.60
CA GLN A 299 -10.51 11.35 1.90
C GLN A 299 -9.11 10.80 2.21
N GLU A 300 -9.03 9.63 2.83
CA GLU A 300 -7.76 8.95 3.13
C GLU A 300 -7.16 8.36 1.84
N ILE A 301 -7.99 7.77 0.98
CA ILE A 301 -7.60 7.28 -0.36
C ILE A 301 -7.05 8.44 -1.20
N ALA A 302 -7.76 9.56 -1.26
CA ALA A 302 -7.33 10.72 -2.02
C ALA A 302 -6.00 11.29 -1.52
N LEU A 303 -5.78 11.34 -0.21
CA LEU A 303 -4.50 11.75 0.36
C LEU A 303 -3.39 10.76 0.01
N LEU A 304 -3.63 9.45 0.15
CA LEU A 304 -2.65 8.41 -0.15
C LEU A 304 -2.18 8.47 -1.61
N ILE A 305 -3.12 8.61 -2.56
CA ILE A 305 -2.80 8.80 -3.99
C ILE A 305 -2.05 10.12 -4.20
N GLY A 306 -2.48 11.18 -3.52
CA GLY A 306 -1.80 12.47 -3.61
C GLY A 306 -0.33 12.44 -3.19
N LEU A 307 0.04 11.56 -2.26
CA LEU A 307 1.41 11.38 -1.78
C LEU A 307 2.33 10.66 -2.79
N VAL A 308 1.78 9.94 -3.77
CA VAL A 308 2.56 9.22 -4.79
C VAL A 308 3.52 10.13 -5.54
N GLN A 309 3.11 11.34 -5.86
CA GLN A 309 3.93 12.29 -6.61
C GLN A 309 5.15 12.83 -5.84
N GLY A 310 5.06 12.82 -4.50
CA GLY A 310 6.16 13.32 -3.70
C GLY A 310 5.85 13.28 -2.20
N PRO A 311 6.00 12.12 -1.55
CA PRO A 311 5.59 11.94 -0.16
C PRO A 311 6.37 12.82 0.83
N TYR A 312 7.58 13.25 0.49
CA TYR A 312 8.34 14.20 1.30
C TYR A 312 7.79 15.64 1.22
N TYR A 313 7.47 16.09 0.00
CA TYR A 313 6.96 17.45 -0.22
C TYR A 313 5.53 17.63 0.31
N TRP A 314 4.69 16.60 0.15
CA TRP A 314 3.30 16.59 0.56
C TRP A 314 3.07 15.97 1.94
N ASP A 315 4.14 15.72 2.73
CA ASP A 315 4.07 15.09 4.06
C ASP A 315 3.04 15.81 4.96
N PRO A 316 1.89 15.19 5.26
CA PRO A 316 0.80 15.85 5.98
C PRO A 316 1.08 16.02 7.47
N ARG A 317 2.12 15.37 8.02
CA ARG A 317 2.55 15.57 9.41
C ARG A 317 3.43 16.80 9.54
N LYS A 318 4.29 17.05 8.53
CA LYS A 318 5.22 18.20 8.50
C LYS A 318 4.56 19.43 7.91
N HIS A 319 3.72 19.22 6.88
CA HIS A 319 3.09 20.28 6.09
C HIS A 319 1.59 20.00 5.90
N PRO A 320 0.77 20.08 6.96
CA PRO A 320 -0.66 19.69 6.91
C PRO A 320 -1.44 20.46 5.84
N GLU A 321 -1.14 21.75 5.62
CA GLU A 321 -1.80 22.57 4.60
C GLU A 321 -1.51 22.10 3.17
N ARG A 322 -0.25 21.68 2.90
CA ARG A 322 0.11 21.11 1.60
C ARG A 322 -0.59 19.77 1.38
N GLY A 323 -0.57 18.89 2.39
CA GLY A 323 -1.28 17.62 2.34
C GLY A 323 -2.79 17.82 2.09
N LEU A 324 -3.40 18.80 2.77
CA LEU A 324 -4.80 19.15 2.57
C LEU A 324 -5.05 19.65 1.13
N LYS A 325 -4.23 20.58 0.64
CA LYS A 325 -4.35 21.10 -0.73
C LYS A 325 -4.24 19.97 -1.76
N ARG A 326 -3.25 19.07 -1.61
CA ARG A 326 -3.07 17.94 -2.54
C ARG A 326 -4.26 16.98 -2.50
N ARG A 327 -4.78 16.67 -1.31
CA ARG A 327 -6.00 15.86 -1.14
C ARG A 327 -7.19 16.47 -1.87
N MET A 328 -7.38 17.80 -1.75
CA MET A 328 -8.45 18.51 -2.41
C MET A 328 -8.37 18.42 -3.94
N THR A 329 -7.14 18.53 -4.50
CA THR A 329 -6.90 18.33 -5.93
C THR A 329 -7.34 16.94 -6.36
N VAL A 330 -6.90 15.89 -5.65
CA VAL A 330 -7.25 14.50 -5.98
C VAL A 330 -8.76 14.24 -5.85
N LEU A 331 -9.43 14.81 -4.83
CA LEU A 331 -10.89 14.70 -4.68
C LEU A 331 -11.64 15.38 -5.83
N ASN A 332 -11.14 16.48 -6.37
CA ASN A 332 -11.71 17.09 -7.56
C ASN A 332 -11.53 16.18 -8.79
N GLU A 333 -10.37 15.58 -8.96
CA GLU A 333 -10.12 14.62 -10.05
C GLU A 333 -11.03 13.38 -9.94
N PHE A 334 -11.34 12.92 -8.73
CA PHE A 334 -12.31 11.84 -8.50
C PHE A 334 -13.73 12.25 -8.93
N LEU A 335 -14.13 13.49 -8.63
CA LEU A 335 -15.43 14.04 -9.06
C LEU A 335 -15.48 14.15 -10.59
N GLU A 336 -14.46 14.71 -11.22
CA GLU A 336 -14.34 14.84 -12.68
C GLU A 336 -14.37 13.48 -13.40
N ALA A 337 -13.77 12.46 -12.79
CA ALA A 337 -13.77 11.10 -13.29
C ALA A 337 -15.07 10.32 -12.99
N GLY A 338 -16.05 10.92 -12.27
CA GLY A 338 -17.29 10.27 -11.88
C GLY A 338 -17.13 9.15 -10.84
N LEU A 339 -16.02 9.14 -10.10
CA LEU A 339 -15.73 8.15 -9.06
C LEU A 339 -16.43 8.47 -7.74
N LEU A 340 -16.73 9.73 -7.50
CA LEU A 340 -17.48 10.22 -6.35
C LEU A 340 -18.61 11.15 -6.82
N THR A 341 -19.72 11.15 -6.06
CA THR A 341 -20.77 12.16 -6.27
C THR A 341 -20.35 13.53 -5.72
N PRO A 342 -21.03 14.64 -6.11
CA PRO A 342 -20.77 15.95 -5.51
C PRO A 342 -20.90 15.95 -3.98
N GLU A 343 -21.90 15.25 -3.46
CA GLU A 343 -22.19 15.15 -2.01
C GLU A 343 -21.04 14.39 -1.30
N GLN A 344 -20.64 13.24 -1.82
CA GLN A 344 -19.51 12.45 -1.29
C GLN A 344 -18.21 13.24 -1.33
N THR A 345 -18.00 14.00 -2.40
CA THR A 345 -16.81 14.85 -2.55
C THR A 345 -16.82 15.97 -1.52
N ALA A 346 -17.98 16.62 -1.28
CA ALA A 346 -18.10 17.67 -0.28
C ALA A 346 -17.86 17.15 1.14
N GLU A 347 -18.41 15.98 1.49
CA GLU A 347 -18.16 15.31 2.76
C GLU A 347 -16.67 14.97 2.96
N ALA A 348 -16.04 14.36 1.95
CA ALA A 348 -14.63 13.99 1.99
C ALA A 348 -13.70 15.22 2.11
N LYS A 349 -14.06 16.37 1.53
CA LYS A 349 -13.31 17.63 1.65
C LYS A 349 -13.37 18.21 3.06
N GLN A 350 -14.49 18.08 3.77
CA GLN A 350 -14.65 18.58 5.14
C GLN A 350 -14.01 17.66 6.19
N ALA A 351 -13.78 16.39 5.85
CA ALA A 351 -13.16 15.43 6.77
C ALA A 351 -11.74 15.86 7.20
N PRO A 352 -11.32 15.56 8.45
CA PRO A 352 -9.95 15.81 8.90
C PRO A 352 -8.95 15.00 8.04
N LEU A 353 -7.66 15.35 8.10
CA LEU A 353 -6.60 14.60 7.38
C LEU A 353 -6.50 13.13 7.81
N GLY A 354 -6.87 12.84 9.04
CA GLY A 354 -6.93 11.46 9.55
C GLY A 354 -5.57 10.80 9.77
N VAL A 355 -4.46 11.51 9.57
CA VAL A 355 -3.12 10.95 9.73
C VAL A 355 -2.77 10.72 11.20
N VAL A 356 -2.09 9.61 11.49
CA VAL A 356 -1.61 9.32 12.85
C VAL A 356 -0.37 10.16 13.16
N ALA A 357 -0.32 10.74 14.35
CA ALA A 357 0.77 11.64 14.75
C ALA A 357 2.14 10.93 14.79
N LYS A 358 2.15 9.68 15.24
CA LYS A 358 3.35 8.82 15.22
C LYS A 358 3.02 7.59 14.38
N PRO A 359 3.78 7.30 13.31
CA PRO A 359 3.58 6.09 12.55
C PRO A 359 3.79 4.89 13.46
N ILE A 360 2.80 4.05 13.54
CA ILE A 360 2.97 2.73 14.12
C ILE A 360 3.65 1.92 13.02
N LEU A 361 4.97 2.01 12.96
CA LEU A 361 5.71 1.01 12.18
C LEU A 361 5.36 -0.32 12.80
N ALA A 362 4.98 -1.30 11.99
CA ALA A 362 4.72 -2.65 12.47
C ALA A 362 6.04 -3.36 12.89
N ARG A 363 6.96 -2.60 13.48
CA ARG A 363 8.07 -3.18 14.22
C ARG A 363 7.47 -3.87 15.42
N ASN A 364 7.28 -5.17 15.24
CA ASN A 364 7.12 -6.14 16.32
C ASN A 364 6.50 -5.55 17.59
N ARG A 365 5.18 -5.38 17.57
CA ARG A 365 4.47 -5.18 18.84
C ARG A 365 4.73 -6.44 19.65
N ALA A 366 5.31 -6.31 20.82
CA ALA A 366 5.78 -7.42 21.65
C ALA A 366 6.90 -8.27 21.01
N PRO A 367 8.12 -7.73 20.76
CA PRO A 367 9.19 -8.43 20.06
C PRO A 367 9.63 -9.72 20.74
N ALA A 368 9.71 -9.75 22.08
CA ALA A 368 10.04 -10.95 22.84
C ALA A 368 9.00 -12.07 22.66
N PHE A 369 7.72 -11.73 22.65
CA PHE A 369 6.65 -12.68 22.39
C PHE A 369 6.70 -13.20 20.95
N LEU A 370 6.96 -12.32 19.98
CA LEU A 370 7.08 -12.70 18.58
C LEU A 370 8.25 -13.67 18.34
N ASP A 371 9.33 -13.54 19.08
CA ASP A 371 10.47 -14.46 19.03
C ASP A 371 10.09 -15.87 19.51
N ILE A 372 9.24 -15.96 20.53
CA ILE A 372 8.66 -17.22 20.99
C ILE A 372 7.78 -17.83 19.88
N VAL A 373 6.92 -17.01 19.28
CA VAL A 373 6.03 -17.45 18.18
C VAL A 373 6.86 -17.98 17.00
N ARG A 374 7.92 -17.27 16.57
CA ARG A 374 8.81 -17.71 15.49
C ARG A 374 9.45 -19.07 15.79
N ARG A 375 9.99 -19.23 17.01
CA ARG A 375 10.60 -20.49 17.43
C ARG A 375 9.60 -21.64 17.49
N GLN A 376 8.35 -21.36 17.80
CA GLN A 376 7.28 -22.35 17.79
C GLN A 376 6.92 -22.74 16.36
N LEU A 377 6.72 -21.76 15.49
CA LEU A 377 6.38 -21.99 14.08
C LEU A 377 7.49 -22.74 13.32
N ALA A 378 8.76 -22.44 13.60
CA ALA A 378 9.91 -23.11 12.98
C ALA A 378 10.03 -24.62 13.31
N LYS A 379 9.21 -25.15 14.23
CA LYS A 379 9.16 -26.59 14.48
C LYS A 379 8.25 -27.33 13.49
N ASP A 380 7.24 -26.64 12.96
CA ASP A 380 6.17 -27.23 12.17
C ASP A 380 6.14 -26.73 10.72
N TYR A 381 6.83 -25.64 10.42
CA TYR A 381 6.85 -24.97 9.11
C TYR A 381 8.26 -24.57 8.72
N ASP A 382 8.59 -24.78 7.47
CA ASP A 382 9.84 -24.25 6.89
C ASP A 382 9.76 -22.75 6.65
N ASP A 383 10.92 -22.08 6.60
CA ASP A 383 11.04 -20.64 6.37
C ASP A 383 10.39 -20.20 5.04
N GLU A 384 10.41 -21.06 4.03
CA GLU A 384 9.80 -20.80 2.72
C GLU A 384 8.26 -20.80 2.80
N ASP A 385 7.68 -21.74 3.54
CA ASP A 385 6.25 -21.82 3.81
C ASP A 385 5.74 -20.60 4.58
N LEU A 386 6.47 -20.19 5.61
CA LEU A 386 6.14 -19.01 6.41
C LEU A 386 6.20 -17.70 5.60
N ARG A 387 7.00 -17.67 4.53
CA ARG A 387 7.16 -16.49 3.66
C ARG A 387 6.16 -16.45 2.51
N GLY A 388 5.70 -17.62 2.04
CA GLY A 388 5.01 -17.75 0.75
C GLY A 388 3.54 -18.14 0.81
N GLN A 389 3.12 -18.87 1.82
CA GLN A 389 1.77 -19.46 1.87
C GLN A 389 0.69 -18.53 2.42
N GLY A 390 1.05 -17.36 2.95
CA GLY A 390 0.08 -16.39 3.48
C GLY A 390 -0.67 -16.90 4.70
N LEU A 391 0.00 -17.62 5.57
CA LEU A 391 -0.60 -18.18 6.76
C LEU A 391 -1.15 -17.08 7.69
N THR A 392 -2.24 -17.39 8.36
CA THR A 392 -2.80 -16.54 9.42
C THR A 392 -2.57 -17.24 10.76
N VAL A 393 -1.68 -16.67 11.56
CA VAL A 393 -1.33 -17.21 12.89
C VAL A 393 -2.09 -16.41 13.95
N LEU A 394 -3.02 -17.06 14.64
CA LEU A 394 -3.69 -16.51 15.81
C LEU A 394 -2.94 -16.93 17.07
N THR A 395 -2.59 -15.96 17.90
CA THR A 395 -1.87 -16.22 19.14
C THR A 395 -2.76 -16.03 20.37
N THR A 396 -2.20 -16.27 21.55
CA THR A 396 -2.87 -16.02 22.83
C THR A 396 -2.60 -14.64 23.41
N LEU A 397 -1.82 -13.77 22.74
CA LEU A 397 -1.48 -12.44 23.22
C LEU A 397 -2.74 -11.61 23.48
N SER A 398 -2.85 -11.03 24.68
CA SER A 398 -3.85 -10.02 25.00
C SER A 398 -3.25 -8.63 24.90
N PRO A 399 -3.67 -7.79 23.93
CA PRO A 399 -3.12 -6.45 23.75
C PRO A 399 -3.22 -5.56 24.99
N SER A 400 -4.35 -5.61 25.69
CA SER A 400 -4.56 -4.83 26.91
C SER A 400 -3.63 -5.30 28.03
N SER A 401 -3.53 -6.62 28.27
CA SER A 401 -2.65 -7.16 29.30
C SER A 401 -1.17 -6.85 29.02
N GLN A 402 -0.74 -7.01 27.76
CA GLN A 402 0.62 -6.67 27.33
C GLN A 402 0.94 -5.19 27.59
N THR A 403 0.04 -4.29 27.21
CA THR A 403 0.24 -2.84 27.40
C THR A 403 0.30 -2.47 28.88
N TYR A 404 -0.54 -3.06 29.74
CA TYR A 404 -0.50 -2.82 31.18
C TYR A 404 0.78 -3.36 31.79
N LEU A 405 1.24 -4.54 31.37
CA LEU A 405 2.49 -5.12 31.84
C LEU A 405 3.70 -4.25 31.47
N GLU A 406 3.80 -3.82 30.21
CA GLU A 406 4.87 -2.92 29.75
C GLU A 406 4.90 -1.61 30.55
N LYS A 407 3.74 -1.00 30.78
CA LYS A 407 3.64 0.21 31.62
C LYS A 407 4.08 -0.04 33.08
N ALA A 408 3.67 -1.16 33.64
CA ALA A 408 4.03 -1.50 35.01
C ALA A 408 5.53 -1.75 35.18
N VAL A 409 6.14 -2.46 34.21
CA VAL A 409 7.59 -2.71 34.20
C VAL A 409 8.36 -1.39 34.04
N SER A 410 7.97 -0.53 33.06
CA SER A 410 8.61 0.76 32.83
C SER A 410 8.56 1.64 34.10
N ALA A 411 7.39 1.75 34.75
CA ALA A 411 7.23 2.49 36.00
C ALA A 411 8.02 1.85 37.15
N GLY A 412 8.18 0.52 37.13
CA GLY A 412 9.02 -0.19 38.10
C GLY A 412 10.51 0.14 37.95
N ILE A 413 10.98 0.12 36.70
CA ILE A 413 12.37 0.49 36.36
C ILE A 413 12.66 1.94 36.79
N GLU A 414 11.79 2.89 36.41
CA GLU A 414 11.95 4.30 36.76
C GLU A 414 12.07 4.52 38.28
N ARG A 415 11.27 3.80 39.09
CA ARG A 415 11.34 3.86 40.56
C ARG A 415 12.60 3.23 41.12
N ALA A 416 13.10 2.16 40.48
CA ALA A 416 14.28 1.43 40.93
C ALA A 416 15.60 2.08 40.48
N GLN A 417 15.55 2.90 39.40
CA GLN A 417 16.72 3.55 38.81
C GLN A 417 17.32 4.56 39.80
N ARG A 418 18.58 4.35 40.22
CA ARG A 418 19.34 5.29 41.00
C ARG A 418 19.91 6.40 40.11
N LYS A 419 20.00 7.64 40.64
CA LYS A 419 20.51 8.79 39.86
C LYS A 419 21.91 8.58 39.27
N ASP A 420 22.79 7.86 40.00
CA ASP A 420 24.19 7.61 39.61
C ASP A 420 24.48 6.13 39.44
N GLY A 421 23.45 5.30 39.25
CA GLY A 421 23.60 3.85 39.05
C GLY A 421 23.60 3.43 37.56
N PRO A 422 24.03 2.18 37.29
CA PRO A 422 23.95 1.64 35.93
C PRO A 422 22.51 1.65 35.44
N GLN A 423 22.32 1.83 34.11
CA GLN A 423 21.01 1.83 33.52
C GLN A 423 20.34 0.45 33.68
N LEU A 424 19.22 0.42 34.39
CA LEU A 424 18.46 -0.80 34.60
C LEU A 424 17.69 -1.16 33.33
N GLN A 425 17.63 -2.45 33.04
CA GLN A 425 16.85 -3.04 31.95
C GLN A 425 15.97 -4.15 32.51
N ALA A 426 14.75 -4.23 32.01
CA ALA A 426 13.86 -5.35 32.32
C ALA A 426 13.07 -5.72 31.04
N GLY A 427 12.66 -6.99 30.95
CA GLY A 427 11.77 -7.51 29.90
C GLY A 427 10.39 -7.84 30.49
N ALA A 428 9.35 -7.72 29.64
CA ALA A 428 7.96 -8.10 29.97
C ALA A 428 7.35 -8.91 28.82
#